data_1a13cd52a37c2041586fee2cc252196c
#
_entry.id   1a13cd52a37c2041586fee2cc252196c
#
_cell.length_a   1.000
_cell.length_b   1.000
_cell.length_c   1.000
_cell.angle_alpha   90.00
_cell.angle_beta   90.00
_cell.angle_gamma   90.00
#
_symmetry.space_group_name_H-M   'P 1'
#
loop_
_entity.id
_entity.type
_entity.pdbx_description
1 polymer ?
#
loop_
_entity_poly.entity_id
_entity_poly.type
_entity_poly.pdbx_seq_one_letter_code
_entity_poly.pdbx_strand_id
1 'polypeptide(L)'
;MRVGVLGAGGRMGSEVCRAMAADPDLELVAAVDPHYAGAEAAGVVVAGTVEALAEARAQVAVHFTLAEAARDNLRWCAAHRVHSVVGTSGLGEGDLAELRSLFPGDGGPNCIVAPNFAIGAVLMMRFAEMAAPFFETAEVIELHHDSKADAPSGTALATAERMAAASAAWAADPTTSEVVTGARGGAGAGGIKVHSVRLRGLVACQEVLLGTTGQTLSIRHDTTDRTCFMPGVVLAVKAVADRPGLTVGLDALLFG
;
A
#
# COMPACT_ATOMS: atom_id res chain seq x y z
N MET A 1 -21.62 6.88 -2.67
CA MET A 1 -21.30 5.52 -2.15
C MET A 1 -21.13 5.62 -0.64
N ARG A 2 -21.75 4.72 0.15
CA ARG A 2 -21.74 4.71 1.63
C ARG A 2 -20.53 3.96 2.15
N VAL A 3 -19.64 4.64 2.87
CA VAL A 3 -18.32 4.12 3.27
C VAL A 3 -18.21 4.03 4.80
N GLY A 4 -17.73 2.90 5.30
CA GLY A 4 -17.29 2.75 6.68
C GLY A 4 -15.78 2.63 6.78
N VAL A 5 -15.19 3.12 7.87
CA VAL A 5 -13.73 3.07 8.11
C VAL A 5 -13.45 2.29 9.37
N LEU A 6 -12.61 1.26 9.26
CA LEU A 6 -12.13 0.41 10.35
C LEU A 6 -10.70 0.83 10.74
N GLY A 7 -10.46 1.03 12.04
CA GLY A 7 -9.25 1.66 12.57
C GLY A 7 -9.32 3.20 12.52
N ALA A 8 -10.54 3.75 12.62
CA ALA A 8 -10.82 5.18 12.42
C ALA A 8 -10.08 6.12 13.38
N GLY A 9 -9.75 5.67 14.59
CA GLY A 9 -8.98 6.44 15.59
C GLY A 9 -7.46 6.45 15.34
N GLY A 10 -6.96 5.56 14.46
CA GLY A 10 -5.56 5.50 14.11
C GLY A 10 -5.10 6.65 13.20
N ARG A 11 -3.78 6.80 13.06
CA ARG A 11 -3.15 7.87 12.24
C ARG A 11 -3.60 7.84 10.77
N MET A 12 -3.70 6.65 10.15
CA MET A 12 -4.20 6.52 8.78
C MET A 12 -5.72 6.55 8.71
N GLY A 13 -6.41 5.86 9.64
CA GLY A 13 -7.87 5.81 9.64
C GLY A 13 -8.51 7.19 9.78
N SER A 14 -7.94 8.08 10.59
CA SER A 14 -8.44 9.46 10.73
C SER A 14 -8.28 10.28 9.44
N GLU A 15 -7.18 10.09 8.69
CA GLU A 15 -7.00 10.72 7.37
C GLU A 15 -8.01 10.17 6.35
N VAL A 16 -8.25 8.83 6.38
CA VAL A 16 -9.27 8.21 5.53
C VAL A 16 -10.66 8.75 5.83
N CYS A 17 -11.04 8.87 7.11
CA CYS A 17 -12.34 9.47 7.48
C CYS A 17 -12.50 10.88 6.89
N ARG A 18 -11.47 11.73 7.01
CA ARG A 18 -11.48 13.07 6.43
C ARG A 18 -11.59 13.05 4.90
N ALA A 19 -10.84 12.18 4.24
CA ALA A 19 -10.88 12.05 2.79
C ALA A 19 -12.25 11.56 2.28
N MET A 20 -12.87 10.58 2.96
CA MET A 20 -14.21 10.10 2.60
C MET A 20 -15.27 11.19 2.80
N ALA A 21 -15.19 11.96 3.88
CA ALA A 21 -16.11 13.05 4.16
C ALA A 21 -15.95 14.25 3.21
N ALA A 22 -14.76 14.45 2.64
CA ALA A 22 -14.47 15.56 1.72
C ALA A 22 -14.80 15.25 0.25
N ASP A 23 -14.95 13.98 -0.13
CA ASP A 23 -15.24 13.59 -1.51
C ASP A 23 -16.75 13.66 -1.79
N PRO A 24 -17.20 14.39 -2.84
CA PRO A 24 -18.61 14.61 -3.12
C PRO A 24 -19.40 13.35 -3.51
N ASP A 25 -18.74 12.29 -3.97
CA ASP A 25 -19.37 11.04 -4.40
C ASP A 25 -19.43 9.99 -3.27
N LEU A 26 -18.79 10.28 -2.12
CA LEU A 26 -18.68 9.38 -0.98
C LEU A 26 -19.39 9.95 0.24
N GLU A 27 -19.94 9.07 1.06
CA GLU A 27 -20.61 9.40 2.31
C GLU A 27 -19.96 8.56 3.42
N LEU A 28 -19.23 9.19 4.34
CA LEU A 28 -18.73 8.52 5.54
C LEU A 28 -19.94 8.25 6.47
N VAL A 29 -20.32 6.97 6.60
CA VAL A 29 -21.50 6.58 7.37
C VAL A 29 -21.20 5.82 8.66
N ALA A 30 -19.99 5.25 8.77
CA ALA A 30 -19.52 4.54 9.96
C ALA A 30 -18.03 4.74 10.16
N ALA A 31 -17.63 4.90 11.40
CA ALA A 31 -16.24 4.90 11.86
C ALA A 31 -16.14 3.87 12.99
N VAL A 32 -15.19 2.95 12.90
CA VAL A 32 -15.06 1.85 13.87
C VAL A 32 -13.63 1.79 14.40
N ASP A 33 -13.51 1.84 15.73
CA ASP A 33 -12.26 1.61 16.43
C ASP A 33 -12.55 1.29 17.90
N PRO A 34 -12.25 0.07 18.39
CA PRO A 34 -12.53 -0.30 19.78
C PRO A 34 -11.86 0.60 20.83
N HIS A 35 -10.70 1.16 20.51
CA HIS A 35 -9.95 2.01 21.44
C HIS A 35 -10.42 3.47 21.48
N TYR A 36 -11.24 3.89 20.52
CA TYR A 36 -11.72 5.26 20.35
C TYR A 36 -13.24 5.36 20.32
N ALA A 37 -13.94 4.31 20.78
CA ALA A 37 -15.41 4.29 20.83
C ALA A 37 -15.97 5.50 21.61
N GLY A 38 -16.94 6.19 21.01
CA GLY A 38 -17.52 7.42 21.53
C GLY A 38 -16.81 8.71 21.12
N ALA A 39 -15.59 8.65 20.53
CA ALA A 39 -14.94 9.80 19.93
C ALA A 39 -15.63 10.18 18.61
N GLU A 40 -15.27 11.32 18.04
CA GLU A 40 -15.77 11.77 16.73
C GLU A 40 -14.67 11.68 15.66
N ALA A 41 -15.02 11.17 14.49
CA ALA A 41 -14.15 11.13 13.33
C ALA A 41 -14.91 11.73 12.13
N ALA A 42 -14.50 12.93 11.69
CA ALA A 42 -15.08 13.63 10.54
C ALA A 42 -16.63 13.71 10.56
N GLY A 43 -17.21 14.04 11.72
CA GLY A 43 -18.66 14.18 11.91
C GLY A 43 -19.41 12.88 12.24
N VAL A 44 -18.73 11.73 12.33
CA VAL A 44 -19.31 10.44 12.66
C VAL A 44 -18.79 9.98 14.03
N VAL A 45 -19.70 9.51 14.91
CA VAL A 45 -19.33 8.92 16.20
C VAL A 45 -18.67 7.56 15.97
N VAL A 46 -17.48 7.37 16.54
CA VAL A 46 -16.71 6.12 16.41
C VAL A 46 -17.41 5.02 17.23
N ALA A 47 -17.76 3.94 16.56
CA ALA A 47 -18.31 2.73 17.19
C ALA A 47 -17.19 1.79 17.64
N GLY A 48 -17.49 0.94 18.62
CA GLY A 48 -16.52 -0.05 19.14
C GLY A 48 -16.44 -1.34 18.32
N THR A 49 -17.42 -1.62 17.46
CA THR A 49 -17.53 -2.92 16.79
C THR A 49 -17.93 -2.79 15.32
N VAL A 50 -17.63 -3.84 14.54
CA VAL A 50 -17.82 -3.88 13.08
C VAL A 50 -19.31 -3.88 12.68
N GLU A 51 -20.23 -4.26 13.56
CA GLU A 51 -21.67 -4.28 13.36
C GLU A 51 -22.23 -2.90 12.95
N ALA A 52 -21.56 -1.83 13.38
CA ALA A 52 -21.90 -0.46 12.98
C ALA A 52 -21.92 -0.26 11.46
N LEU A 53 -21.15 -1.04 10.71
CA LEU A 53 -21.19 -1.02 9.24
C LEU A 53 -22.56 -1.44 8.70
N ALA A 54 -23.17 -2.49 9.28
CA ALA A 54 -24.48 -2.98 8.87
C ALA A 54 -25.59 -2.01 9.31
N GLU A 55 -25.53 -1.49 10.53
CA GLU A 55 -26.46 -0.50 11.06
C GLU A 55 -26.49 0.76 10.19
N ALA A 56 -25.30 1.21 9.78
CA ALA A 56 -25.13 2.35 8.89
C ALA A 56 -25.33 1.99 7.40
N ARG A 57 -25.60 0.75 7.03
CA ARG A 57 -25.74 0.28 5.65
C ARG A 57 -24.54 0.67 4.78
N ALA A 58 -23.34 0.46 5.28
CA ALA A 58 -22.12 0.71 4.53
C ALA A 58 -22.05 -0.26 3.33
N GLN A 59 -21.67 0.26 2.18
CA GLN A 59 -21.46 -0.51 0.95
C GLN A 59 -20.00 -0.95 0.82
N VAL A 60 -19.08 -0.12 1.33
CA VAL A 60 -17.64 -0.35 1.31
C VAL A 60 -17.06 -0.13 2.70
N ALA A 61 -16.17 -1.02 3.12
CA ALA A 61 -15.35 -0.87 4.32
C ALA A 61 -13.89 -0.62 3.94
N VAL A 62 -13.29 0.42 4.53
CA VAL A 62 -11.85 0.71 4.37
C VAL A 62 -11.11 0.30 5.63
N HIS A 63 -10.08 -0.56 5.49
CA HIS A 63 -9.38 -1.19 6.60
C HIS A 63 -7.97 -0.60 6.76
N PHE A 64 -7.71 0.07 7.87
CA PHE A 64 -6.38 0.49 8.34
C PHE A 64 -6.19 0.06 9.80
N THR A 65 -6.24 -1.24 10.04
CA THR A 65 -6.17 -1.88 11.36
C THR A 65 -4.90 -2.72 11.51
N LEU A 66 -4.77 -3.46 12.61
CA LEU A 66 -3.77 -4.52 12.73
C LEU A 66 -4.20 -5.75 11.90
N ALA A 67 -3.22 -6.54 11.40
CA ALA A 67 -3.50 -7.68 10.52
C ALA A 67 -4.47 -8.70 11.15
N GLU A 68 -4.36 -8.97 12.45
CA GLU A 68 -5.26 -9.87 13.17
C GLU A 68 -6.72 -9.38 13.10
N ALA A 69 -6.96 -8.14 13.49
CA ALA A 69 -8.30 -7.54 13.42
C ALA A 69 -8.81 -7.43 11.97
N ALA A 70 -7.91 -7.19 11.00
CA ALA A 70 -8.30 -7.13 9.59
C ALA A 70 -8.86 -8.46 9.08
N ARG A 71 -8.29 -9.60 9.48
CA ARG A 71 -8.77 -10.93 9.08
C ARG A 71 -10.22 -11.15 9.51
N ASP A 72 -10.54 -10.86 10.76
CA ASP A 72 -11.90 -11.05 11.29
C ASP A 72 -12.89 -10.08 10.65
N ASN A 73 -12.51 -8.82 10.50
CA ASN A 73 -13.30 -7.80 9.83
C ASN A 73 -13.59 -8.15 8.36
N LEU A 74 -12.62 -8.73 7.64
CA LEU A 74 -12.79 -9.13 6.24
C LEU A 74 -13.72 -10.32 6.08
N ARG A 75 -13.65 -11.31 6.99
CA ARG A 75 -14.62 -12.41 7.05
C ARG A 75 -16.03 -11.87 7.30
N TRP A 76 -16.15 -10.93 8.24
CA TRP A 76 -17.43 -10.27 8.55
C TRP A 76 -17.96 -9.51 7.32
N CYS A 77 -17.13 -8.70 6.65
CA CYS A 77 -17.53 -7.96 5.45
C CYS A 77 -17.99 -8.88 4.31
N ALA A 78 -17.27 -9.97 4.07
CA ALA A 78 -17.65 -10.97 3.06
C ALA A 78 -19.02 -11.56 3.36
N ALA A 79 -19.27 -11.97 4.61
CA ALA A 79 -20.54 -12.55 5.06
C ALA A 79 -21.73 -11.56 4.96
N HIS A 80 -21.48 -10.26 5.15
CA HIS A 80 -22.49 -9.21 5.12
C HIS A 80 -22.55 -8.44 3.78
N ARG A 81 -21.87 -8.95 2.73
CA ARG A 81 -21.87 -8.39 1.36
C ARG A 81 -21.37 -6.93 1.30
N VAL A 82 -20.41 -6.58 2.15
CA VAL A 82 -19.71 -5.29 2.16
C VAL A 82 -18.41 -5.41 1.37
N HIS A 83 -18.22 -4.58 0.36
CA HIS A 83 -16.95 -4.50 -0.35
C HIS A 83 -15.83 -4.05 0.59
N SER A 84 -14.59 -4.43 0.31
CA SER A 84 -13.46 -4.11 1.19
C SER A 84 -12.30 -3.47 0.44
N VAL A 85 -11.75 -2.38 1.00
CA VAL A 85 -10.50 -1.75 0.56
C VAL A 85 -9.52 -1.83 1.71
N VAL A 86 -8.38 -2.48 1.50
CA VAL A 86 -7.47 -2.90 2.58
C VAL A 86 -6.11 -2.26 2.44
N GLY A 87 -5.76 -1.39 3.39
CA GLY A 87 -4.43 -0.79 3.56
C GLY A 87 -3.68 -1.32 4.79
N THR A 88 -4.20 -2.37 5.42
CA THR A 88 -3.56 -3.03 6.56
C THR A 88 -2.31 -3.76 6.09
N SER A 89 -1.17 -3.46 6.72
CA SER A 89 0.09 -4.18 6.51
C SER A 89 0.12 -5.53 7.26
N GLY A 90 0.98 -6.46 6.79
CA GLY A 90 1.18 -7.75 7.46
C GLY A 90 0.22 -8.85 7.03
N LEU A 91 -0.54 -8.66 5.97
CA LEU A 91 -1.25 -9.75 5.29
C LEU A 91 -0.28 -10.48 4.38
N GLY A 92 -0.14 -11.80 4.58
CA GLY A 92 0.74 -12.67 3.79
C GLY A 92 0.00 -13.44 2.70
N GLU A 93 0.73 -14.31 1.99
CA GLU A 93 0.18 -15.14 0.91
C GLU A 93 -0.99 -16.03 1.36
N GLY A 94 -0.92 -16.57 2.60
CA GLY A 94 -2.03 -17.34 3.18
C GLY A 94 -3.30 -16.52 3.35
N ASP A 95 -3.17 -15.26 3.78
CA ASP A 95 -4.29 -14.33 3.90
C ASP A 95 -4.89 -14.00 2.53
N LEU A 96 -4.03 -13.77 1.52
CA LEU A 96 -4.50 -13.50 0.15
C LEU A 96 -5.22 -14.72 -0.45
N ALA A 97 -4.76 -15.95 -0.15
CA ALA A 97 -5.44 -17.17 -0.57
C ALA A 97 -6.82 -17.29 0.07
N GLU A 98 -6.96 -16.99 1.36
CA GLU A 98 -8.26 -16.94 2.04
C GLU A 98 -9.18 -15.87 1.43
N LEU A 99 -8.65 -14.67 1.17
CA LEU A 99 -9.43 -13.57 0.59
C LEU A 99 -9.93 -13.90 -0.81
N ARG A 100 -9.19 -14.64 -1.65
CA ARG A 100 -9.70 -15.13 -2.94
C ARG A 100 -10.94 -16.02 -2.77
N SER A 101 -11.00 -16.79 -1.69
CA SER A 101 -12.16 -17.64 -1.39
C SER A 101 -13.33 -16.85 -0.81
N LEU A 102 -13.07 -15.84 0.02
CA LEU A 102 -14.09 -14.98 0.62
C LEU A 102 -14.72 -14.00 -0.38
N PHE A 103 -13.95 -13.57 -1.38
CA PHE A 103 -14.37 -12.62 -2.42
C PHE A 103 -14.19 -13.26 -3.80
N PRO A 104 -15.07 -14.20 -4.20
CA PRO A 104 -14.87 -15.01 -5.41
C PRO A 104 -15.22 -14.27 -6.73
N GLY A 105 -15.91 -13.11 -6.64
CA GLY A 105 -16.25 -12.31 -7.82
C GLY A 105 -17.50 -12.77 -8.59
N ASP A 106 -18.30 -13.64 -8.01
CA ASP A 106 -19.53 -14.23 -8.59
C ASP A 106 -20.80 -13.44 -8.28
N GLY A 107 -20.72 -12.12 -8.24
CA GLY A 107 -21.82 -11.22 -7.84
C GLY A 107 -21.90 -11.01 -6.33
N GLY A 108 -20.91 -11.48 -5.57
CA GLY A 108 -20.67 -11.19 -4.16
C GLY A 108 -19.99 -9.84 -3.95
N PRO A 109 -19.53 -9.55 -2.73
CA PRO A 109 -18.68 -8.39 -2.47
C PRO A 109 -17.30 -8.58 -3.09
N ASN A 110 -16.61 -7.49 -3.35
CA ASN A 110 -15.27 -7.48 -3.91
C ASN A 110 -14.26 -6.94 -2.89
N CYS A 111 -12.99 -7.23 -3.10
CA CYS A 111 -11.92 -6.78 -2.22
C CYS A 111 -10.74 -6.22 -3.04
N ILE A 112 -10.22 -5.06 -2.61
CA ILE A 112 -8.96 -4.52 -3.11
C ILE A 112 -7.98 -4.48 -1.93
N VAL A 113 -6.86 -5.19 -2.04
CA VAL A 113 -5.76 -5.12 -1.08
C VAL A 113 -4.61 -4.38 -1.73
N ALA A 114 -4.20 -3.23 -1.19
CA ALA A 114 -3.06 -2.50 -1.72
C ALA A 114 -1.96 -2.34 -0.66
N PRO A 115 -0.76 -2.90 -0.91
CA PRO A 115 0.39 -2.72 -0.02
C PRO A 115 0.84 -1.26 0.06
N ASN A 116 0.51 -0.46 -0.95
CA ASN A 116 0.80 0.96 -1.01
C ASN A 116 -0.30 1.72 -1.78
N PHE A 117 -0.85 2.76 -1.16
CA PHE A 117 -1.87 3.64 -1.76
C PHE A 117 -1.28 4.96 -2.30
N ALA A 118 0.03 5.21 -2.15
CA ALA A 118 0.67 6.37 -2.77
C ALA A 118 0.79 6.16 -4.28
N ILE A 119 -0.06 6.82 -5.05
CA ILE A 119 -0.08 6.69 -6.52
C ILE A 119 1.31 6.96 -7.11
N GLY A 120 2.02 7.98 -6.63
CA GLY A 120 3.37 8.28 -7.10
C GLY A 120 4.38 7.17 -6.85
N ALA A 121 4.26 6.42 -5.73
CA ALA A 121 5.12 5.26 -5.46
C ALA A 121 4.80 4.09 -6.41
N VAL A 122 3.52 3.86 -6.71
CA VAL A 122 3.10 2.81 -7.67
C VAL A 122 3.58 3.18 -9.09
N LEU A 123 3.45 4.44 -9.51
CA LEU A 123 3.99 4.94 -10.77
C LEU A 123 5.52 4.79 -10.84
N MET A 124 6.24 5.17 -9.78
CA MET A 124 7.69 5.00 -9.70
C MET A 124 8.10 3.54 -9.92
N MET A 125 7.46 2.59 -9.23
CA MET A 125 7.73 1.16 -9.39
C MET A 125 7.47 0.70 -10.83
N ARG A 126 6.36 1.14 -11.42
CA ARG A 126 6.03 0.80 -12.81
C ARG A 126 7.01 1.38 -13.82
N PHE A 127 7.42 2.62 -13.65
CA PHE A 127 8.40 3.26 -14.52
C PHE A 127 9.78 2.60 -14.40
N ALA A 128 10.19 2.22 -13.18
CA ALA A 128 11.43 1.47 -12.95
C ALA A 128 11.39 0.09 -13.64
N GLU A 129 10.28 -0.63 -13.53
CA GLU A 129 10.04 -1.90 -14.23
C GLU A 129 10.15 -1.73 -15.76
N MET A 130 9.48 -0.71 -16.31
CA MET A 130 9.51 -0.43 -17.76
C MET A 130 10.89 -0.01 -18.26
N ALA A 131 11.68 0.69 -17.44
CA ALA A 131 13.01 1.14 -17.79
C ALA A 131 14.08 0.01 -17.68
N ALA A 132 13.88 -0.95 -16.78
CA ALA A 132 14.84 -2.00 -16.45
C ALA A 132 15.48 -2.71 -17.67
N PRO A 133 14.75 -3.09 -18.74
CA PRO A 133 15.34 -3.77 -19.91
C PRO A 133 16.36 -2.93 -20.69
N PHE A 134 16.43 -1.63 -20.48
CA PHE A 134 17.29 -0.71 -21.21
C PHE A 134 18.57 -0.30 -20.45
N PHE A 135 18.76 -0.84 -19.25
CA PHE A 135 19.88 -0.50 -18.36
C PHE A 135 20.58 -1.77 -17.86
N GLU A 136 21.86 -1.64 -17.55
CA GLU A 136 22.73 -2.76 -17.14
C GLU A 136 22.93 -2.84 -15.63
N THR A 137 22.75 -1.71 -14.93
CA THR A 137 22.91 -1.61 -13.47
C THR A 137 21.76 -0.85 -12.85
N ALA A 138 21.39 -1.21 -11.62
CA ALA A 138 20.38 -0.48 -10.85
C ALA A 138 20.68 -0.51 -9.35
N GLU A 139 20.32 0.56 -8.66
CA GLU A 139 20.31 0.63 -7.20
C GLU A 139 19.00 1.27 -6.71
N VAL A 140 18.51 0.82 -5.57
CA VAL A 140 17.32 1.36 -4.90
C VAL A 140 17.74 1.98 -3.58
N ILE A 141 17.39 3.24 -3.35
CA ILE A 141 17.64 3.96 -2.10
C ILE A 141 16.28 4.28 -1.49
N GLU A 142 15.96 3.66 -0.35
CA GLU A 142 14.75 3.96 0.41
C GLU A 142 15.09 4.77 1.66
N LEU A 143 14.27 5.79 1.93
CA LEU A 143 14.53 6.73 3.02
C LEU A 143 13.25 6.88 3.85
N HIS A 144 13.33 6.59 5.15
CA HIS A 144 12.18 6.66 6.06
C HIS A 144 12.55 7.39 7.35
N HIS A 145 11.50 7.72 8.12
CA HIS A 145 11.64 8.26 9.46
C HIS A 145 12.45 7.31 10.38
N ASP A 146 13.10 7.87 11.37
CA ASP A 146 14.01 7.16 12.30
C ASP A 146 13.34 6.12 13.20
N SER A 147 12.01 6.12 13.31
CA SER A 147 11.23 5.14 14.08
C SER A 147 10.76 3.92 13.25
N LYS A 148 11.14 3.80 11.96
CA LYS A 148 10.87 2.59 11.16
C LYS A 148 11.84 1.50 11.54
N ALA A 149 11.32 0.40 12.12
CA ALA A 149 12.14 -0.66 12.69
C ALA A 149 12.69 -1.66 11.66
N ASP A 150 11.94 -1.89 10.58
CA ASP A 150 12.34 -2.81 9.50
C ASP A 150 13.17 -2.11 8.42
N ALA A 151 14.07 -2.85 7.80
CA ALA A 151 14.86 -2.44 6.63
C ALA A 151 15.24 -3.70 5.80
N PRO A 152 15.17 -3.62 4.45
CA PRO A 152 14.59 -2.54 3.66
C PRO A 152 13.06 -2.49 3.74
N SER A 153 12.45 -1.40 3.20
CA SER A 153 11.00 -1.30 3.09
C SER A 153 10.43 -2.30 2.09
N GLY A 154 9.19 -2.77 2.31
CA GLY A 154 8.50 -3.65 1.37
C GLY A 154 8.37 -3.07 -0.04
N THR A 155 8.19 -1.75 -0.17
CA THR A 155 8.16 -1.06 -1.47
C THR A 155 9.51 -1.15 -2.19
N ALA A 156 10.62 -1.02 -1.49
CA ALA A 156 11.96 -1.13 -2.08
C ALA A 156 12.26 -2.55 -2.56
N LEU A 157 11.88 -3.57 -1.76
CA LEU A 157 12.01 -4.96 -2.16
C LEU A 157 11.15 -5.27 -3.39
N ALA A 158 9.87 -4.88 -3.38
CA ALA A 158 8.98 -5.07 -4.51
C ALA A 158 9.45 -4.34 -5.78
N THR A 159 10.09 -3.17 -5.64
CA THR A 159 10.69 -2.45 -6.78
C THR A 159 11.85 -3.26 -7.38
N ALA A 160 12.76 -3.76 -6.56
CA ALA A 160 13.88 -4.59 -7.01
C ALA A 160 13.39 -5.89 -7.66
N GLU A 161 12.37 -6.55 -7.09
CA GLU A 161 11.75 -7.75 -7.65
C GLU A 161 11.12 -7.50 -9.02
N ARG A 162 10.36 -6.42 -9.19
CA ARG A 162 9.77 -6.03 -10.48
C ARG A 162 10.84 -5.75 -11.54
N MET A 163 11.88 -5.01 -11.20
CA MET A 163 12.98 -4.74 -12.12
C MET A 163 13.73 -6.02 -12.49
N ALA A 164 14.00 -6.90 -11.52
CA ALA A 164 14.65 -8.18 -11.77
C ALA A 164 13.82 -9.13 -12.63
N ALA A 165 12.50 -9.10 -12.49
CA ALA A 165 11.59 -9.87 -13.34
C ALA A 165 11.51 -9.32 -14.78
N ALA A 166 11.64 -7.99 -14.94
CA ALA A 166 11.59 -7.33 -16.24
C ALA A 166 12.90 -7.43 -17.03
N SER A 167 14.04 -7.67 -16.39
CA SER A 167 15.36 -7.81 -17.03
C SER A 167 16.21 -8.85 -16.31
N ALA A 168 16.87 -9.71 -17.09
CA ALA A 168 17.86 -10.67 -16.60
C ALA A 168 19.32 -10.20 -16.86
N ALA A 169 19.52 -9.04 -17.47
CA ALA A 169 20.82 -8.56 -17.96
C ALA A 169 21.52 -7.62 -16.98
N TRP A 170 21.41 -7.88 -15.67
CA TRP A 170 22.09 -7.07 -14.66
C TRP A 170 23.58 -7.42 -14.57
N ALA A 171 24.43 -6.38 -14.66
CA ALA A 171 25.86 -6.53 -14.47
C ALA A 171 26.19 -6.92 -13.02
N ALA A 172 27.22 -7.74 -12.86
CA ALA A 172 27.70 -8.11 -11.54
C ALA A 172 28.26 -6.89 -10.78
N ASP A 173 28.06 -6.86 -9.46
CA ASP A 173 28.68 -5.84 -8.61
C ASP A 173 30.22 -5.95 -8.70
N PRO A 174 30.92 -4.91 -9.13
CA PRO A 174 32.38 -4.93 -9.28
C PRO A 174 33.11 -4.79 -7.94
N THR A 175 32.40 -4.56 -6.83
CA THR A 175 32.99 -4.31 -5.52
C THR A 175 33.61 -5.60 -4.97
N THR A 176 34.91 -5.61 -4.78
CA THR A 176 35.69 -6.75 -4.24
C THR A 176 36.07 -6.59 -2.78
N SER A 177 35.96 -5.37 -2.23
CA SER A 177 36.29 -5.07 -0.84
C SER A 177 35.42 -3.96 -0.28
N GLU A 178 34.90 -4.16 0.91
CA GLU A 178 34.20 -3.12 1.69
C GLU A 178 35.09 -2.66 2.85
N VAL A 179 35.45 -1.40 2.87
CA VAL A 179 36.21 -0.80 3.98
C VAL A 179 35.33 -0.73 5.24
N VAL A 180 34.04 -0.51 5.05
CA VAL A 180 33.02 -0.59 6.10
C VAL A 180 31.98 -1.61 5.67
N THR A 181 31.79 -2.67 6.47
CA THR A 181 30.84 -3.72 6.19
C THR A 181 29.42 -3.18 5.97
N GLY A 182 28.80 -3.57 4.85
CA GLY A 182 27.47 -3.12 4.46
C GLY A 182 27.43 -1.78 3.72
N ALA A 183 28.58 -1.18 3.40
CA ALA A 183 28.63 0.09 2.66
C ALA A 183 28.00 0.00 1.26
N ARG A 184 27.98 -1.22 0.66
CA ARG A 184 27.36 -1.47 -0.65
C ARG A 184 25.86 -1.81 -0.57
N GLY A 185 25.23 -1.65 0.61
CA GLY A 185 23.84 -1.99 0.82
C GLY A 185 23.54 -3.49 0.79
N GLY A 186 22.27 -3.85 0.88
CA GLY A 186 21.80 -5.23 0.81
C GLY A 186 21.64 -5.71 -0.64
N ALA A 187 21.84 -7.02 -0.88
CA ALA A 187 21.53 -7.63 -2.16
C ALA A 187 20.01 -7.91 -2.25
N GLY A 188 19.32 -7.21 -3.14
CA GLY A 188 17.95 -7.48 -3.53
C GLY A 188 17.85 -8.47 -4.69
N ALA A 189 16.64 -8.63 -5.24
CA ALA A 189 16.39 -9.48 -6.39
C ALA A 189 17.27 -9.08 -7.59
N GLY A 190 17.73 -10.08 -8.34
CA GLY A 190 18.62 -9.86 -9.51
C GLY A 190 19.99 -9.28 -9.17
N GLY A 191 20.38 -9.23 -7.89
CA GLY A 191 21.63 -8.59 -7.45
C GLY A 191 21.55 -7.06 -7.33
N ILE A 192 20.39 -6.46 -7.60
CA ILE A 192 20.13 -5.03 -7.45
C ILE A 192 20.38 -4.63 -5.99
N LYS A 193 21.20 -3.62 -5.76
CA LYS A 193 21.50 -3.17 -4.40
C LYS A 193 20.38 -2.32 -3.83
N VAL A 194 20.07 -2.54 -2.57
CA VAL A 194 19.06 -1.79 -1.82
C VAL A 194 19.71 -1.12 -0.61
N HIS A 195 19.55 0.19 -0.51
CA HIS A 195 20.07 1.01 0.57
C HIS A 195 18.92 1.56 1.42
N SER A 196 19.08 1.51 2.75
CA SER A 196 18.07 1.98 3.68
C SER A 196 18.59 3.15 4.50
N VAL A 197 17.92 4.30 4.41
CA VAL A 197 18.23 5.49 5.21
C VAL A 197 17.15 5.68 6.28
N ARG A 198 17.54 5.96 7.52
CA ARG A 198 16.66 6.30 8.65
C ARG A 198 17.07 7.66 9.17
N LEU A 199 16.19 8.68 9.00
CA LEU A 199 16.49 10.06 9.32
C LEU A 199 15.25 10.80 9.84
N ARG A 200 15.42 11.63 10.87
CA ARG A 200 14.37 12.54 11.36
C ARG A 200 13.98 13.54 10.27
N GLY A 201 12.69 13.85 10.17
CA GLY A 201 12.15 14.76 9.16
C GLY A 201 11.72 14.08 7.87
N LEU A 202 12.08 12.81 7.65
CA LEU A 202 11.56 12.01 6.55
C LEU A 202 10.22 11.35 6.92
N VAL A 203 9.40 11.10 5.91
CA VAL A 203 8.20 10.27 6.04
C VAL A 203 8.47 8.94 5.34
N ALA A 204 8.46 8.90 4.01
CA ALA A 204 8.76 7.75 3.18
C ALA A 204 9.16 8.23 1.79
N CYS A 205 10.38 7.95 1.37
CA CYS A 205 10.90 8.33 0.07
C CYS A 205 11.60 7.14 -0.56
N GLN A 206 11.65 7.10 -1.88
CA GLN A 206 12.45 6.12 -2.60
C GLN A 206 12.98 6.72 -3.90
N GLU A 207 14.23 6.40 -4.19
CA GLU A 207 14.89 6.71 -5.45
C GLU A 207 15.40 5.42 -6.10
N VAL A 208 15.16 5.28 -7.38
CA VAL A 208 15.68 4.21 -8.23
C VAL A 208 16.69 4.85 -9.17
N LEU A 209 17.92 4.37 -9.13
CA LEU A 209 18.98 4.75 -10.02
C LEU A 209 19.20 3.63 -11.03
N LEU A 210 19.20 3.96 -12.31
CA LEU A 210 19.44 3.04 -13.41
C LEU A 210 20.63 3.58 -14.23
N GLY A 211 21.57 2.71 -14.57
CA GLY A 211 22.80 3.10 -15.26
C GLY A 211 23.15 2.19 -16.42
N THR A 212 23.62 2.78 -17.50
CA THR A 212 24.29 2.12 -18.62
C THR A 212 25.37 3.05 -19.18
N THR A 213 26.18 2.57 -20.12
CA THR A 213 27.28 3.37 -20.69
C THR A 213 26.79 4.71 -21.22
N GLY A 214 27.34 5.79 -20.66
CA GLY A 214 27.09 7.16 -21.11
C GLY A 214 25.84 7.83 -20.55
N GLN A 215 24.99 7.13 -19.75
CA GLN A 215 23.79 7.73 -19.17
C GLN A 215 23.35 7.08 -17.86
N THR A 216 22.63 7.86 -17.08
CA THR A 216 21.88 7.40 -15.91
C THR A 216 20.44 7.90 -15.98
N LEU A 217 19.53 7.16 -15.37
CA LEU A 217 18.15 7.57 -15.14
C LEU A 217 17.84 7.49 -13.65
N SER A 218 17.33 8.58 -13.06
CA SER A 218 16.80 8.58 -11.69
C SER A 218 15.31 8.73 -11.72
N ILE A 219 14.61 7.89 -10.96
CA ILE A 219 13.16 7.97 -10.72
C ILE A 219 12.96 8.08 -9.22
N ARG A 220 12.36 9.18 -8.76
CA ARG A 220 12.22 9.45 -7.33
C ARG A 220 10.78 9.79 -6.96
N HIS A 221 10.35 9.27 -5.82
CA HIS A 221 9.10 9.62 -5.16
C HIS A 221 9.36 9.99 -3.70
N ASP A 222 8.84 11.13 -3.29
CA ASP A 222 8.91 11.64 -1.92
C ASP A 222 7.51 11.79 -1.33
N THR A 223 7.23 11.07 -0.26
CA THR A 223 6.07 11.30 0.59
C THR A 223 6.43 12.35 1.64
N THR A 224 5.78 13.49 1.59
CA THR A 224 5.99 14.58 2.55
C THR A 224 4.95 14.57 3.67
N ASP A 225 3.77 14.00 3.41
CA ASP A 225 2.67 13.88 4.36
C ASP A 225 1.81 12.62 4.05
N ARG A 226 1.08 12.10 5.07
CA ARG A 226 0.23 10.92 4.92
C ARG A 226 -0.99 11.12 4.01
N THR A 227 -1.39 12.35 3.77
CA THR A 227 -2.46 12.67 2.81
C THR A 227 -2.16 12.20 1.39
N CYS A 228 -0.88 11.95 1.06
CA CYS A 228 -0.47 11.39 -0.24
C CYS A 228 -1.11 10.02 -0.56
N PHE A 229 -1.53 9.26 0.45
CA PHE A 229 -2.20 7.97 0.27
C PHE A 229 -3.67 8.12 -0.09
N MET A 230 -4.30 9.25 0.27
CA MET A 230 -5.75 9.43 0.17
C MET A 230 -6.28 9.36 -1.27
N PRO A 231 -5.63 9.94 -2.29
CA PRO A 231 -6.09 9.77 -3.67
C PRO A 231 -6.19 8.32 -4.12
N GLY A 232 -5.22 7.47 -3.72
CA GLY A 232 -5.25 6.04 -4.03
C GLY A 232 -6.33 5.27 -3.26
N VAL A 233 -6.58 5.65 -1.99
CA VAL A 233 -7.68 5.06 -1.20
C VAL A 233 -9.02 5.42 -1.82
N VAL A 234 -9.25 6.69 -2.17
CA VAL A 234 -10.49 7.15 -2.83
C VAL A 234 -10.69 6.45 -4.17
N LEU A 235 -9.63 6.34 -4.98
CA LEU A 235 -9.66 5.60 -6.24
C LEU A 235 -10.11 4.15 -6.03
N ALA A 236 -9.53 3.46 -5.06
CA ALA A 236 -9.87 2.07 -4.77
C ALA A 236 -11.31 1.93 -4.25
N VAL A 237 -11.76 2.84 -3.38
CA VAL A 237 -13.15 2.84 -2.88
C VAL A 237 -14.15 3.01 -4.03
N LYS A 238 -13.89 3.95 -4.95
CA LYS A 238 -14.78 4.19 -6.09
C LYS A 238 -14.78 3.02 -7.10
N ALA A 239 -13.67 2.28 -7.19
CA ALA A 239 -13.50 1.21 -8.17
C ALA A 239 -13.92 -0.17 -7.66
N VAL A 240 -13.96 -0.42 -6.34
CA VAL A 240 -14.08 -1.77 -5.79
C VAL A 240 -15.36 -2.50 -6.20
N ALA A 241 -16.47 -1.79 -6.37
CA ALA A 241 -17.75 -2.40 -6.78
C ALA A 241 -17.66 -3.00 -8.21
N ASP A 242 -16.86 -2.41 -9.08
CA ASP A 242 -16.71 -2.78 -10.50
C ASP A 242 -15.48 -3.70 -10.76
N ARG A 243 -14.83 -4.17 -9.71
CA ARG A 243 -13.65 -5.07 -9.79
C ARG A 243 -13.96 -6.43 -9.15
N PRO A 244 -14.53 -7.38 -9.91
CA PRO A 244 -14.96 -8.66 -9.35
C PRO A 244 -13.84 -9.43 -8.66
N GLY A 245 -14.14 -9.94 -7.47
CA GLY A 245 -13.23 -10.76 -6.69
C GLY A 245 -12.18 -9.99 -5.90
N LEU A 246 -10.98 -10.58 -5.78
CA LEU A 246 -9.83 -9.98 -5.13
C LEU A 246 -8.90 -9.32 -6.14
N THR A 247 -8.69 -8.03 -5.98
CA THR A 247 -7.63 -7.27 -6.69
C THR A 247 -6.48 -6.99 -5.71
N VAL A 248 -5.24 -7.25 -6.13
CA VAL A 248 -4.03 -6.96 -5.32
C VAL A 248 -3.21 -5.88 -6.01
N GLY A 249 -2.90 -4.81 -5.26
CA GLY A 249 -2.20 -3.62 -5.76
C GLY A 249 -3.12 -2.61 -6.43
N LEU A 250 -2.58 -1.42 -6.68
CA LEU A 250 -3.28 -0.36 -7.43
C LEU A 250 -2.98 -0.40 -8.94
N ASP A 251 -2.07 -1.25 -9.38
CA ASP A 251 -1.63 -1.30 -10.78
C ASP A 251 -2.81 -1.50 -11.74
N ALA A 252 -3.71 -2.45 -11.43
CA ALA A 252 -4.90 -2.72 -12.24
C ALA A 252 -5.89 -1.54 -12.29
N LEU A 253 -5.86 -0.64 -11.31
CA LEU A 253 -6.71 0.56 -11.27
C LEU A 253 -6.09 1.72 -12.04
N LEU A 254 -4.75 1.76 -12.14
CA LEU A 254 -4.01 2.85 -12.76
C LEU A 254 -3.68 2.59 -14.23
N PHE A 255 -3.50 1.32 -14.60
CA PHE A 255 -2.99 0.95 -15.94
C PHE A 255 -3.96 0.07 -16.75
N GLY A 256 -5.10 -0.30 -16.19
CA GLY A 256 -6.17 -1.06 -16.88
C GLY A 256 -6.10 -2.54 -16.65
#